data_1a09cadbef08e96e60c4e6a7bb02c5c6
#
_entry.id   1a09cadbef08e96e60c4e6a7bb02c5c6
#
_cell.length_a   1.000
_cell.length_b   1.000
_cell.length_c   1.000
_cell.angle_alpha   90.00
_cell.angle_beta   90.00
_cell.angle_gamma   90.00
#
_symmetry.space_group_name_H-M   'P 1'
#
loop_
_entity.id
_entity.type
_entity.pdbx_description
1 polymer ?
#
loop_
_entity_poly.entity_id
_entity_poly.type
_entity_poly.pdbx_seq_one_letter_code
_entity_poly.pdbx_strand_id
1 'polypeptide(L)'
;MAYSGNPKDYSVAVVYGGTSGEREVSLNSGVACADALKEAGFAVDLVDPSVKEDLKKLIDGNYDIAFLALHGKGGEDGTIQGFLETVGIPYTGSGILASAQAVNKGKAKELYAAAGLNVAASAVIGKGDELDDEDLKEISAEIGIPCVVKPTTEGSSLGMTIVHEFDELRGAIDLALSVDEEAMLEAFIEGIELTVGVIGNDDPRALPVIQIVPTEDEFYNFHAKYAQGGSKHLCPAPLSAEATEAVQELAVAAHSVLGCRGISRSDVMMDADGVCWLLETNTLPGMTGTSLVPDAAKVAGMTFPELCEKIVALGLE
;
A
#
# COMPACT_ATOMS: atom_id res chain seq x y z
N MET A 1 -12.84 5.86 22.39
CA MET A 1 -12.44 5.26 23.70
C MET A 1 -11.05 4.72 23.53
N ALA A 2 -10.09 5.02 24.40
CA ALA A 2 -8.76 4.43 24.29
C ALA A 2 -8.82 2.91 24.61
N TYR A 3 -8.00 2.12 23.92
CA TYR A 3 -7.91 0.67 24.10
C TYR A 3 -7.56 0.32 25.57
N SER A 4 -8.37 -0.52 26.20
CA SER A 4 -8.23 -0.89 27.61
C SER A 4 -7.09 -1.89 27.89
N GLY A 5 -6.55 -2.52 26.86
CA GLY A 5 -5.61 -3.64 26.95
C GLY A 5 -6.25 -5.01 27.15
N ASN A 6 -7.58 -5.12 27.14
CA ASN A 6 -8.29 -6.39 27.21
C ASN A 6 -9.15 -6.61 25.94
N PRO A 7 -8.73 -7.49 25.01
CA PRO A 7 -9.45 -7.73 23.76
C PRO A 7 -10.92 -8.15 23.95
N LYS A 8 -11.25 -8.80 25.06
CA LYS A 8 -12.61 -9.33 25.33
C LYS A 8 -13.65 -8.22 25.51
N ASP A 9 -13.21 -6.98 25.74
CA ASP A 9 -14.11 -5.85 25.96
C ASP A 9 -14.55 -5.21 24.64
N TYR A 10 -14.06 -5.70 23.49
CA TYR A 10 -14.28 -5.10 22.18
C TYR A 10 -14.87 -6.06 21.17
N SER A 11 -15.79 -5.52 20.37
CA SER A 11 -16.36 -6.14 19.17
C SER A 11 -15.77 -5.51 17.91
N VAL A 12 -15.23 -6.34 17.03
CA VAL A 12 -14.52 -5.93 15.81
C VAL A 12 -15.28 -6.40 14.58
N ALA A 13 -15.62 -5.46 13.69
CA ALA A 13 -16.06 -5.79 12.34
C ALA A 13 -14.83 -5.88 11.42
N VAL A 14 -14.45 -7.08 10.96
CA VAL A 14 -13.42 -7.21 9.94
C VAL A 14 -14.05 -6.96 8.58
N VAL A 15 -13.72 -5.81 7.97
CA VAL A 15 -14.25 -5.39 6.68
C VAL A 15 -13.33 -5.90 5.57
N TYR A 16 -13.85 -6.78 4.71
CA TYR A 16 -13.07 -7.53 3.73
C TYR A 16 -13.85 -7.74 2.42
N GLY A 17 -13.25 -8.33 1.40
CA GLY A 17 -13.90 -8.60 0.11
C GLY A 17 -13.99 -7.35 -0.76
N GLY A 18 -15.11 -6.66 -0.76
CA GLY A 18 -15.33 -5.48 -1.61
C GLY A 18 -15.49 -5.84 -3.10
N THR A 19 -15.30 -4.84 -3.99
CA THR A 19 -15.57 -4.98 -5.44
C THR A 19 -14.36 -4.72 -6.33
N SER A 20 -13.18 -4.49 -5.75
CA SER A 20 -11.95 -4.22 -6.52
C SER A 20 -11.42 -5.47 -7.24
N GLY A 21 -10.48 -5.28 -8.15
CA GLY A 21 -9.75 -6.38 -8.79
C GLY A 21 -8.95 -7.24 -7.81
N GLU A 22 -8.69 -6.74 -6.59
CA GLU A 22 -7.95 -7.43 -5.53
C GLU A 22 -8.85 -8.15 -4.50
N ARG A 23 -10.14 -8.36 -4.85
CA ARG A 23 -11.13 -8.99 -3.98
C ARG A 23 -10.65 -10.30 -3.35
N GLU A 24 -10.04 -11.20 -4.11
CA GLU A 24 -9.56 -12.49 -3.59
C GLU A 24 -8.45 -12.33 -2.54
N VAL A 25 -7.56 -11.36 -2.73
CA VAL A 25 -6.52 -11.03 -1.75
C VAL A 25 -7.16 -10.50 -0.47
N SER A 26 -8.18 -9.65 -0.60
CA SER A 26 -8.94 -9.10 0.52
C SER A 26 -9.70 -10.17 1.29
N LEU A 27 -10.34 -11.13 0.60
CA LEU A 27 -11.02 -12.26 1.25
C LEU A 27 -10.04 -13.09 2.09
N ASN A 28 -8.85 -13.38 1.56
CA ASN A 28 -7.83 -14.13 2.28
C ASN A 28 -7.27 -13.33 3.47
N SER A 29 -6.96 -12.05 3.28
CA SER A 29 -6.51 -11.16 4.35
C SER A 29 -7.54 -11.05 5.47
N GLY A 30 -8.81 -10.86 5.12
CA GLY A 30 -9.90 -10.71 6.08
C GLY A 30 -10.11 -11.95 6.95
N VAL A 31 -10.10 -13.14 6.35
CA VAL A 31 -10.21 -14.39 7.10
C VAL A 31 -9.01 -14.56 8.04
N ALA A 32 -7.78 -14.34 7.55
CA ALA A 32 -6.58 -14.46 8.38
C ALA A 32 -6.61 -13.47 9.56
N CYS A 33 -6.96 -12.20 9.32
CA CYS A 33 -7.08 -11.20 10.39
C CYS A 33 -8.19 -11.54 11.39
N ALA A 34 -9.36 -12.02 10.92
CA ALA A 34 -10.46 -12.40 11.79
C ALA A 34 -10.08 -13.55 12.72
N ASP A 35 -9.35 -14.54 12.20
CA ASP A 35 -8.90 -15.68 13.01
C ASP A 35 -7.82 -15.24 14.02
N ALA A 36 -6.88 -14.37 13.61
CA ALA A 36 -5.88 -13.80 14.51
C ALA A 36 -6.50 -12.97 15.64
N LEU A 37 -7.48 -12.11 15.33
CA LEU A 37 -8.20 -11.31 16.32
C LEU A 37 -9.01 -12.18 17.29
N LYS A 38 -9.65 -13.26 16.81
CA LYS A 38 -10.31 -14.23 17.69
C LYS A 38 -9.32 -14.95 18.61
N GLU A 39 -8.15 -15.32 18.10
CA GLU A 39 -7.06 -15.90 18.89
C GLU A 39 -6.57 -14.92 19.96
N ALA A 40 -6.45 -13.62 19.64
CA ALA A 40 -6.16 -12.57 20.60
C ALA A 40 -7.28 -12.34 21.64
N GLY A 41 -8.51 -12.80 21.36
CA GLY A 41 -9.64 -12.78 22.29
C GLY A 41 -10.76 -11.80 21.98
N PHE A 42 -10.73 -11.10 20.85
CA PHE A 42 -11.79 -10.19 20.40
C PHE A 42 -13.07 -10.96 19.99
N ALA A 43 -14.23 -10.29 20.14
CA ALA A 43 -15.45 -10.71 19.44
C ALA A 43 -15.37 -10.20 17.99
N VAL A 44 -15.48 -11.10 16.99
CA VAL A 44 -15.20 -10.75 15.59
C VAL A 44 -16.30 -11.23 14.67
N ASP A 45 -16.80 -10.30 13.85
CA ASP A 45 -17.66 -10.58 12.70
C ASP A 45 -16.95 -10.21 11.39
N LEU A 46 -17.20 -11.00 10.34
CA LEU A 46 -16.77 -10.71 8.97
C LEU A 46 -17.86 -9.92 8.25
N VAL A 47 -17.47 -8.84 7.57
CA VAL A 47 -18.38 -7.93 6.89
C VAL A 47 -17.85 -7.62 5.48
N ASP A 48 -18.59 -8.04 4.46
CA ASP A 48 -18.29 -7.73 3.06
C ASP A 48 -19.14 -6.52 2.59
N PRO A 49 -18.55 -5.34 2.32
CA PRO A 49 -19.31 -4.16 1.91
C PRO A 49 -19.97 -4.31 0.53
N SER A 50 -19.62 -5.30 -0.28
CA SER A 50 -20.32 -5.62 -1.52
C SER A 50 -21.67 -6.30 -1.29
N VAL A 51 -21.94 -6.77 -0.07
CA VAL A 51 -23.17 -7.45 0.35
C VAL A 51 -24.03 -6.49 1.18
N LYS A 52 -25.23 -6.14 0.70
CA LYS A 52 -26.11 -5.17 1.36
C LYS A 52 -26.48 -5.55 2.80
N GLU A 53 -26.68 -6.84 3.05
CA GLU A 53 -27.01 -7.36 4.38
C GLU A 53 -25.85 -7.14 5.35
N ASP A 54 -24.62 -7.25 4.87
CA ASP A 54 -23.42 -7.02 5.67
C ASP A 54 -23.18 -5.51 5.92
N LEU A 55 -23.43 -4.64 4.91
CA LEU A 55 -23.44 -3.19 5.14
C LEU A 55 -24.45 -2.79 6.21
N LYS A 56 -25.62 -3.42 6.23
CA LYS A 56 -26.60 -3.18 7.31
C LYS A 56 -26.08 -3.56 8.67
N LYS A 57 -25.29 -4.66 8.78
CA LYS A 57 -24.66 -5.03 10.05
C LYS A 57 -23.71 -3.93 10.55
N LEU A 58 -22.97 -3.26 9.65
CA LEU A 58 -22.13 -2.11 10.04
C LEU A 58 -22.97 -0.95 10.59
N ILE A 59 -24.14 -0.67 9.98
CA ILE A 59 -25.01 0.44 10.42
C ILE A 59 -25.73 0.11 11.73
N ASP A 60 -26.29 -1.07 11.82
CA ASP A 60 -27.17 -1.50 12.92
C ASP A 60 -26.39 -2.18 14.07
N GLY A 61 -25.16 -2.62 13.83
CA GLY A 61 -24.31 -3.31 14.77
C GLY A 61 -23.64 -2.36 15.78
N ASN A 62 -23.33 -2.90 16.94
CA ASN A 62 -22.59 -2.18 17.99
C ASN A 62 -21.13 -2.62 17.97
N TYR A 63 -20.43 -2.30 16.89
CA TYR A 63 -18.98 -2.55 16.79
C TYR A 63 -18.20 -1.39 17.42
N ASP A 64 -17.21 -1.73 18.21
CA ASP A 64 -16.31 -0.74 18.80
C ASP A 64 -15.32 -0.22 17.77
N ILE A 65 -14.99 -1.06 16.77
CA ILE A 65 -14.04 -0.71 15.69
C ILE A 65 -14.25 -1.60 14.46
N ALA A 66 -14.00 -1.04 13.27
CA ALA A 66 -13.85 -1.76 12.02
C ALA A 66 -12.36 -2.01 11.71
N PHE A 67 -11.97 -3.27 11.55
CA PHE A 67 -10.66 -3.66 11.06
C PHE A 67 -10.70 -3.74 9.54
N LEU A 68 -9.96 -2.86 8.85
CA LEU A 68 -9.94 -2.80 7.40
C LEU A 68 -8.94 -3.81 6.81
N ALA A 69 -9.46 -4.79 6.08
CA ALA A 69 -8.70 -5.80 5.33
C ALA A 69 -9.09 -5.77 3.84
N LEU A 70 -9.57 -4.62 3.36
CA LEU A 70 -9.85 -4.36 1.94
C LEU A 70 -8.57 -4.02 1.19
N HIS A 71 -8.58 -4.18 -0.13
CA HIS A 71 -7.50 -3.78 -1.03
C HIS A 71 -8.06 -3.09 -2.27
N GLY A 72 -7.28 -2.14 -2.82
CA GLY A 72 -7.62 -1.40 -4.02
C GLY A 72 -8.81 -0.46 -3.86
N LYS A 73 -9.49 -0.21 -4.98
CA LYS A 73 -10.61 0.73 -5.08
C LYS A 73 -11.76 0.40 -4.12
N GLY A 74 -12.25 1.41 -3.42
CA GLY A 74 -13.28 1.29 -2.37
C GLY A 74 -12.73 0.93 -0.99
N GLY A 75 -11.49 0.45 -0.89
CA GLY A 75 -10.81 0.12 0.36
C GLY A 75 -9.70 1.11 0.72
N GLU A 76 -8.83 1.41 -0.24
CA GLU A 76 -7.62 2.22 -0.02
C GLU A 76 -7.77 3.68 -0.45
N ASP A 77 -8.91 4.06 -1.03
CA ASP A 77 -9.15 5.37 -1.66
C ASP A 77 -9.93 6.38 -0.79
N GLY A 78 -10.20 6.04 0.46
CA GLY A 78 -10.99 6.87 1.38
C GLY A 78 -12.49 6.58 1.37
N THR A 79 -13.00 5.74 0.46
CA THR A 79 -14.44 5.48 0.31
C THR A 79 -15.02 4.78 1.54
N ILE A 80 -14.45 3.65 1.96
CA ILE A 80 -14.93 2.93 3.15
C ILE A 80 -14.67 3.72 4.43
N GLN A 81 -13.57 4.47 4.50
CA GLN A 81 -13.25 5.34 5.62
C GLN A 81 -14.32 6.41 5.80
N GLY A 82 -14.74 7.07 4.69
CA GLY A 82 -15.81 8.08 4.71
C GLY A 82 -17.17 7.50 5.11
N PHE A 83 -17.48 6.27 4.69
CA PHE A 83 -18.68 5.59 5.15
C PHE A 83 -18.64 5.34 6.67
N LEU A 84 -17.53 4.81 7.20
CA LEU A 84 -17.38 4.50 8.62
C LEU A 84 -17.41 5.77 9.49
N GLU A 85 -16.80 6.88 9.05
CA GLU A 85 -16.92 8.18 9.73
C GLU A 85 -18.37 8.67 9.76
N THR A 86 -19.10 8.49 8.65
CA THR A 86 -20.52 8.92 8.56
C THR A 86 -21.41 8.14 9.52
N VAL A 87 -21.15 6.86 9.72
CA VAL A 87 -21.93 6.02 10.65
C VAL A 87 -21.34 6.00 12.07
N GLY A 88 -20.21 6.67 12.30
CA GLY A 88 -19.60 6.85 13.62
C GLY A 88 -18.88 5.63 14.17
N ILE A 89 -18.36 4.75 13.31
CA ILE A 89 -17.58 3.57 13.70
C ILE A 89 -16.10 3.90 13.54
N PRO A 90 -15.28 3.83 14.61
CA PRO A 90 -13.82 3.89 14.51
C PRO A 90 -13.28 2.79 13.58
N TYR A 91 -12.14 3.03 12.94
CA TYR A 91 -11.55 2.05 12.04
C TYR A 91 -10.02 2.05 12.12
N THR A 92 -9.42 0.95 11.69
CA THR A 92 -7.97 0.78 11.65
C THR A 92 -7.37 1.42 10.41
N GLY A 93 -6.13 1.88 10.52
CA GLY A 93 -5.38 2.45 9.40
C GLY A 93 -5.63 3.95 9.19
N SER A 94 -5.29 4.40 8.00
CA SER A 94 -5.27 5.81 7.62
C SER A 94 -6.67 6.37 7.36
N GLY A 95 -6.86 7.68 7.61
CA GLY A 95 -8.11 8.40 7.36
C GLY A 95 -8.34 8.68 5.87
N ILE A 96 -9.47 9.34 5.57
CA ILE A 96 -9.95 9.61 4.20
C ILE A 96 -8.89 10.29 3.35
N LEU A 97 -8.34 11.41 3.83
CA LEU A 97 -7.40 12.22 3.06
C LEU A 97 -6.10 11.46 2.77
N ALA A 98 -5.51 10.85 3.78
CA ALA A 98 -4.27 10.08 3.64
C ALA A 98 -4.44 8.90 2.68
N SER A 99 -5.55 8.17 2.77
CA SER A 99 -5.88 7.08 1.86
C SER A 99 -6.03 7.55 0.41
N ALA A 100 -6.81 8.62 0.18
CA ALA A 100 -7.01 9.18 -1.16
C ALA A 100 -5.72 9.73 -1.78
N GLN A 101 -4.83 10.32 -0.98
CA GLN A 101 -3.53 10.81 -1.43
C GLN A 101 -2.55 9.68 -1.74
N ALA A 102 -2.51 8.65 -0.87
CA ALA A 102 -1.59 7.53 -1.03
C ALA A 102 -1.90 6.67 -2.25
N VAL A 103 -3.19 6.42 -2.52
CA VAL A 103 -3.61 5.58 -3.64
C VAL A 103 -3.25 6.20 -4.99
N ASN A 104 -3.31 7.54 -5.12
CA ASN A 104 -2.90 8.25 -6.34
C ASN A 104 -1.39 8.51 -6.31
N LYS A 105 -0.63 7.69 -7.04
CA LYS A 105 0.84 7.72 -7.09
C LYS A 105 1.39 9.08 -7.51
N GLY A 106 0.71 9.78 -8.43
CA GLY A 106 1.09 11.12 -8.86
C GLY A 106 0.99 12.14 -7.72
N LYS A 107 -0.13 12.13 -6.98
CA LYS A 107 -0.34 13.02 -5.83
C LYS A 107 0.55 12.68 -4.66
N ALA A 108 0.76 11.41 -4.36
CA ALA A 108 1.70 10.98 -3.34
C ALA A 108 3.11 11.49 -3.64
N LYS A 109 3.58 11.35 -4.89
CA LYS A 109 4.89 11.86 -5.33
C LYS A 109 5.05 13.38 -5.20
N GLU A 110 4.02 14.15 -5.57
CA GLU A 110 4.02 15.60 -5.38
C GLU A 110 4.25 15.98 -3.91
N LEU A 111 3.56 15.27 -2.99
CA LEU A 111 3.71 15.49 -1.55
C LEU A 111 5.09 15.07 -1.02
N TYR A 112 5.60 13.93 -1.46
CA TYR A 112 6.94 13.47 -1.09
C TYR A 112 8.02 14.45 -1.57
N ALA A 113 7.96 14.88 -2.84
CA ALA A 113 8.89 15.85 -3.40
C ALA A 113 8.84 17.20 -2.66
N ALA A 114 7.63 17.70 -2.35
CA ALA A 114 7.44 18.93 -1.58
C ALA A 114 8.01 18.85 -0.17
N ALA A 115 8.05 17.65 0.43
CA ALA A 115 8.66 17.37 1.73
C ALA A 115 10.18 17.10 1.63
N GLY A 116 10.76 17.11 0.44
CA GLY A 116 12.19 16.87 0.22
C GLY A 116 12.60 15.39 0.26
N LEU A 117 11.64 14.46 0.11
CA LEU A 117 11.95 13.04 -0.01
C LEU A 117 12.39 12.71 -1.44
N ASN A 118 13.30 11.76 -1.59
CA ASN A 118 13.77 11.34 -2.90
C ASN A 118 12.70 10.55 -3.64
N VAL A 119 12.28 11.06 -4.78
CA VAL A 119 11.37 10.40 -5.73
C VAL A 119 11.94 10.51 -7.14
N ALA A 120 11.74 9.48 -7.95
CA ALA A 120 12.15 9.51 -9.35
C ALA A 120 11.39 10.61 -10.12
N ALA A 121 12.03 11.24 -11.12
CA ALA A 121 11.37 12.18 -12.02
C ALA A 121 10.13 11.54 -12.64
N SER A 122 9.03 12.27 -12.72
CA SER A 122 7.79 11.71 -13.24
C SER A 122 6.88 12.78 -13.83
N ALA A 123 6.03 12.37 -14.78
CA ALA A 123 4.95 13.16 -15.35
C ALA A 123 3.64 12.37 -15.31
N VAL A 124 2.52 13.07 -15.14
CA VAL A 124 1.18 12.47 -15.18
C VAL A 124 0.47 12.95 -16.42
N ILE A 125 -0.14 12.04 -17.15
CA ILE A 125 -0.91 12.26 -18.37
C ILE A 125 -2.35 11.82 -18.10
N GLY A 126 -3.29 12.73 -18.28
CA GLY A 126 -4.72 12.47 -18.18
C GLY A 126 -5.30 11.90 -19.47
N LYS A 127 -6.35 11.10 -19.35
CA LYS A 127 -7.07 10.48 -20.49
C LYS A 127 -7.62 11.48 -21.51
N GLY A 128 -7.80 12.74 -21.10
CA GLY A 128 -8.27 13.83 -21.96
C GLY A 128 -7.17 14.66 -22.59
N ASP A 129 -5.91 14.38 -22.32
CA ASP A 129 -4.79 15.16 -22.85
C ASP A 129 -4.50 14.78 -24.30
N GLU A 130 -4.58 15.77 -25.18
CA GLU A 130 -4.25 15.62 -26.59
C GLU A 130 -2.75 15.84 -26.81
N LEU A 131 -1.93 14.79 -26.56
CA LEU A 131 -0.47 14.84 -26.74
C LEU A 131 -0.06 14.33 -28.12
N ASP A 132 0.71 15.14 -28.85
CA ASP A 132 1.36 14.69 -30.07
C ASP A 132 2.75 14.06 -29.81
N ASP A 133 3.46 13.65 -30.86
CA ASP A 133 4.75 12.99 -30.72
C ASP A 133 5.86 13.96 -30.28
N GLU A 134 5.69 15.27 -30.47
CA GLU A 134 6.64 16.28 -30.00
C GLU A 134 6.49 16.46 -28.47
N ASP A 135 5.25 16.53 -27.97
CA ASP A 135 4.97 16.59 -26.53
C ASP A 135 5.55 15.35 -25.81
N LEU A 136 5.36 14.16 -26.38
CA LEU A 136 5.91 12.93 -25.80
C LEU A 136 7.44 12.91 -25.81
N LYS A 137 8.09 13.50 -26.83
CA LYS A 137 9.55 13.63 -26.84
C LYS A 137 10.06 14.59 -25.77
N GLU A 138 9.36 15.72 -25.56
CA GLU A 138 9.71 16.66 -24.50
C GLU A 138 9.60 16.00 -23.13
N ILE A 139 8.48 15.33 -22.84
CA ILE A 139 8.27 14.61 -21.58
C ILE A 139 9.33 13.52 -21.40
N SER A 140 9.59 12.70 -22.44
CA SER A 140 10.58 11.64 -22.35
C SER A 140 12.02 12.16 -22.20
N ALA A 141 12.32 13.34 -22.70
CA ALA A 141 13.64 13.96 -22.52
C ALA A 141 13.87 14.43 -21.07
N GLU A 142 12.81 14.80 -20.34
CA GLU A 142 12.89 15.18 -18.93
C GLU A 142 12.97 13.96 -18.01
N ILE A 143 12.23 12.89 -18.33
CA ILE A 143 12.15 11.69 -17.49
C ILE A 143 13.28 10.72 -17.78
N GLY A 144 13.69 10.60 -19.04
CA GLY A 144 14.64 9.60 -19.53
C GLY A 144 13.97 8.32 -20.03
N ILE A 145 14.72 7.54 -20.81
CA ILE A 145 14.40 6.18 -21.22
C ILE A 145 15.63 5.31 -20.85
N PRO A 146 15.45 4.15 -20.15
CA PRO A 146 14.18 3.51 -19.87
C PRO A 146 13.33 4.26 -18.82
N CYS A 147 11.99 4.10 -18.92
CA CYS A 147 11.05 4.62 -17.94
C CYS A 147 9.94 3.61 -17.64
N VAL A 148 9.24 3.81 -16.53
CA VAL A 148 8.06 3.03 -16.15
C VAL A 148 6.81 3.82 -16.46
N VAL A 149 5.88 3.23 -17.22
CA VAL A 149 4.55 3.79 -17.43
C VAL A 149 3.54 2.95 -16.67
N LYS A 150 2.73 3.56 -15.83
CA LYS A 150 1.78 2.88 -14.96
C LYS A 150 0.53 3.72 -14.67
N PRO A 151 -0.62 3.10 -14.39
CA PRO A 151 -1.80 3.81 -13.88
C PRO A 151 -1.49 4.49 -12.54
N THR A 152 -2.15 5.61 -12.25
CA THR A 152 -1.91 6.34 -11.00
C THR A 152 -2.59 5.71 -9.78
N THR A 153 -3.78 5.10 -9.95
CA THR A 153 -4.60 4.61 -8.83
C THR A 153 -4.78 3.08 -8.78
N GLU A 154 -4.29 2.35 -9.79
CA GLU A 154 -4.37 0.89 -9.81
C GLU A 154 -3.20 0.24 -9.07
N GLY A 155 -3.49 -0.88 -8.41
CA GLY A 155 -2.54 -1.70 -7.67
C GLY A 155 -1.97 -2.86 -8.50
N SER A 156 -1.15 -3.68 -7.85
CA SER A 156 -0.70 -4.99 -8.35
C SER A 156 -0.06 -4.99 -9.74
N SER A 157 0.58 -3.89 -10.14
CA SER A 157 1.26 -3.73 -11.44
C SER A 157 0.33 -3.90 -12.66
N LEU A 158 -0.99 -3.76 -12.49
CA LEU A 158 -1.94 -3.80 -13.60
C LEU A 158 -1.71 -2.60 -14.53
N GLY A 159 -1.58 -2.84 -15.83
CA GLY A 159 -1.36 -1.77 -16.82
C GLY A 159 0.02 -1.13 -16.77
N MET A 160 0.98 -1.69 -16.04
CA MET A 160 2.36 -1.21 -15.96
C MET A 160 3.20 -1.76 -17.11
N THR A 161 4.06 -0.91 -17.66
CA THR A 161 5.03 -1.25 -18.71
C THR A 161 6.38 -0.58 -18.43
N ILE A 162 7.48 -1.32 -18.58
CA ILE A 162 8.81 -0.73 -18.67
C ILE A 162 9.07 -0.45 -20.15
N VAL A 163 9.31 0.83 -20.46
CA VAL A 163 9.56 1.33 -21.82
C VAL A 163 11.07 1.45 -22.01
N HIS A 164 11.63 0.73 -22.98
CA HIS A 164 13.03 0.76 -23.30
C HIS A 164 13.36 1.61 -24.52
N GLU A 165 12.38 1.84 -25.39
CA GLU A 165 12.54 2.62 -26.62
C GLU A 165 11.36 3.60 -26.77
N PHE A 166 11.64 4.79 -27.35
CA PHE A 166 10.61 5.84 -27.51
C PHE A 166 9.35 5.37 -28.25
N ASP A 167 9.50 4.49 -29.24
CA ASP A 167 8.40 4.00 -30.06
C ASP A 167 7.39 3.15 -29.26
N GLU A 168 7.76 2.65 -28.09
CA GLU A 168 6.90 1.88 -27.18
C GLU A 168 6.02 2.79 -26.30
N LEU A 169 6.43 4.06 -26.13
CA LEU A 169 5.90 4.96 -25.10
C LEU A 169 4.38 5.18 -25.26
N ARG A 170 3.90 5.46 -26.46
CA ARG A 170 2.47 5.70 -26.72
C ARG A 170 1.62 4.48 -26.40
N GLY A 171 2.08 3.30 -26.81
CA GLY A 171 1.37 2.05 -26.49
C GLY A 171 1.30 1.75 -25.00
N ALA A 172 2.36 2.08 -24.25
CA ALA A 172 2.39 1.94 -22.81
C ALA A 172 1.44 2.91 -22.11
N ILE A 173 1.37 4.17 -22.57
CA ILE A 173 0.41 5.18 -22.08
C ILE A 173 -1.03 4.72 -22.35
N ASP A 174 -1.34 4.29 -23.58
CA ASP A 174 -2.66 3.81 -23.94
C ASP A 174 -3.10 2.61 -23.10
N LEU A 175 -2.16 1.70 -22.78
CA LEU A 175 -2.42 0.56 -21.90
C LEU A 175 -2.77 1.04 -20.48
N ALA A 176 -2.00 1.94 -19.89
CA ALA A 176 -2.26 2.48 -18.56
C ALA A 176 -3.62 3.21 -18.52
N LEU A 177 -3.90 4.07 -19.51
CA LEU A 177 -5.17 4.80 -19.64
C LEU A 177 -6.38 3.90 -19.99
N SER A 178 -6.15 2.65 -20.41
CA SER A 178 -7.24 1.70 -20.62
C SER A 178 -7.87 1.21 -19.32
N VAL A 179 -7.14 1.31 -18.20
CA VAL A 179 -7.56 0.83 -16.87
C VAL A 179 -7.73 1.95 -15.84
N ASP A 180 -7.21 3.16 -16.12
CA ASP A 180 -7.29 4.31 -15.23
C ASP A 180 -7.60 5.60 -16.02
N GLU A 181 -7.90 6.69 -15.34
CA GLU A 181 -8.09 8.02 -15.93
C GLU A 181 -6.77 8.78 -16.10
N GLU A 182 -5.71 8.35 -15.41
CA GLU A 182 -4.38 8.95 -15.46
C GLU A 182 -3.29 7.89 -15.61
N ALA A 183 -2.28 8.19 -16.44
CA ALA A 183 -1.04 7.42 -16.56
C ALA A 183 0.12 8.22 -16.00
N MET A 184 0.99 7.60 -15.21
CA MET A 184 2.23 8.20 -14.74
C MET A 184 3.41 7.59 -15.48
N LEU A 185 4.25 8.47 -16.06
CA LEU A 185 5.57 8.14 -16.55
C LEU A 185 6.56 8.42 -15.42
N GLU A 186 7.47 7.51 -15.16
CA GLU A 186 8.45 7.61 -14.08
C GLU A 186 9.81 7.13 -14.54
N ALA A 187 10.88 7.87 -14.23
CA ALA A 187 12.25 7.45 -14.54
C ALA A 187 12.52 6.05 -13.93
N PHE A 188 13.09 5.16 -14.73
CA PHE A 188 13.45 3.83 -14.27
C PHE A 188 14.67 3.90 -13.34
N ILE A 189 14.53 3.38 -12.13
CA ILE A 189 15.63 3.28 -11.17
C ILE A 189 16.17 1.85 -11.20
N GLU A 190 17.38 1.69 -11.67
CA GLU A 190 18.09 0.42 -11.59
C GLU A 190 18.62 0.21 -10.16
N GLY A 191 18.26 -0.91 -9.53
CA GLY A 191 18.68 -1.15 -8.15
C GLY A 191 18.00 -2.37 -7.52
N ILE A 192 17.97 -2.38 -6.20
CA ILE A 192 17.30 -3.40 -5.42
C ILE A 192 15.97 -2.89 -4.88
N GLU A 193 14.95 -3.72 -4.96
CA GLU A 193 13.62 -3.40 -4.44
C GLU A 193 13.54 -3.74 -2.95
N LEU A 194 13.15 -2.75 -2.17
CA LEU A 194 13.01 -2.82 -0.72
C LEU A 194 11.60 -2.42 -0.33
N THR A 195 11.12 -2.98 0.78
CA THR A 195 9.84 -2.57 1.35
C THR A 195 9.92 -2.49 2.86
N VAL A 196 9.20 -1.51 3.44
CA VAL A 196 9.21 -1.24 4.88
C VAL A 196 7.81 -1.02 5.39
N GLY A 197 7.36 -1.87 6.31
CA GLY A 197 6.17 -1.60 7.11
C GLY A 197 6.44 -0.53 8.15
N VAL A 198 5.47 0.35 8.37
CA VAL A 198 5.51 1.37 9.44
C VAL A 198 4.27 1.19 10.30
N ILE A 199 4.45 1.21 11.64
CA ILE A 199 3.36 1.05 12.61
C ILE A 199 3.40 2.21 13.61
N GLY A 200 2.26 2.85 13.84
CA GLY A 200 2.09 3.90 14.83
C GLY A 200 1.22 5.05 14.35
N ASN A 201 0.91 5.95 15.29
CA ASN A 201 0.20 7.20 15.03
C ASN A 201 1.18 8.38 15.20
N ASP A 202 1.28 8.94 16.42
CA ASP A 202 2.13 10.10 16.72
C ASP A 202 3.64 9.79 16.75
N ASP A 203 4.02 8.54 17.04
CA ASP A 203 5.41 8.05 17.02
C ASP A 203 5.51 6.80 16.14
N PRO A 204 5.40 6.96 14.81
CA PRO A 204 5.46 5.84 13.89
C PRO A 204 6.84 5.22 13.85
N ARG A 205 6.91 3.88 13.81
CA ARG A 205 8.14 3.11 13.81
C ARG A 205 8.20 2.15 12.64
N ALA A 206 9.35 2.11 12.00
CA ALA A 206 9.62 1.18 10.91
C ALA A 206 9.82 -0.24 11.46
N LEU A 207 9.28 -1.21 10.75
CA LEU A 207 9.61 -2.63 10.89
C LEU A 207 10.94 -2.96 10.19
N PRO A 208 11.50 -4.16 10.40
CA PRO A 208 12.64 -4.63 9.63
C PRO A 208 12.43 -4.50 8.12
N VAL A 209 13.44 -4.00 7.42
CA VAL A 209 13.43 -3.86 5.96
C VAL A 209 13.38 -5.23 5.30
N ILE A 210 12.58 -5.39 4.27
CA ILE A 210 12.53 -6.57 3.41
C ILE A 210 13.12 -6.23 2.06
N GLN A 211 14.04 -7.06 1.56
CA GLN A 211 14.42 -7.05 0.15
C GLN A 211 13.53 -8.03 -0.61
N ILE A 212 12.96 -7.56 -1.72
CA ILE A 212 12.18 -8.36 -2.66
C ILE A 212 13.11 -8.80 -3.79
N VAL A 213 13.22 -10.11 -3.98
CA VAL A 213 14.03 -10.69 -5.05
C VAL A 213 13.10 -11.49 -5.96
N PRO A 214 12.77 -10.97 -7.16
CA PRO A 214 12.00 -11.74 -8.16
C PRO A 214 12.73 -13.03 -8.53
N THR A 215 12.00 -14.13 -8.74
CA THR A 215 12.62 -15.44 -9.05
C THR A 215 12.68 -15.75 -10.54
N GLU A 216 11.70 -15.31 -11.33
CA GLU A 216 11.58 -15.65 -12.75
C GLU A 216 11.37 -14.41 -13.64
N ASP A 217 10.91 -13.30 -13.08
CA ASP A 217 10.59 -12.06 -13.79
C ASP A 217 11.68 -11.00 -13.59
N GLU A 218 11.79 -10.06 -14.52
CA GLU A 218 12.74 -8.93 -14.42
C GLU A 218 12.34 -7.91 -13.35
N PHE A 219 11.08 -7.94 -12.89
CA PHE A 219 10.55 -7.02 -11.88
C PHE A 219 9.39 -7.65 -11.08
N TYR A 220 9.02 -7.03 -9.96
CA TYR A 220 7.98 -7.49 -9.05
C TYR A 220 6.57 -7.21 -9.60
N ASN A 221 6.16 -7.97 -10.62
CA ASN A 221 4.85 -7.89 -11.27
C ASN A 221 3.76 -8.65 -10.49
N PHE A 222 2.52 -8.69 -11.04
CA PHE A 222 1.40 -9.39 -10.43
C PHE A 222 1.70 -10.86 -10.14
N HIS A 223 2.34 -11.56 -11.06
CA HIS A 223 2.72 -12.97 -10.89
C HIS A 223 3.75 -13.13 -9.76
N ALA A 224 4.78 -12.28 -9.73
CA ALA A 224 5.79 -12.29 -8.67
C ALA A 224 5.21 -11.93 -7.29
N LYS A 225 4.14 -11.11 -7.24
CA LYS A 225 3.44 -10.72 -6.00
C LYS A 225 2.58 -11.83 -5.40
N TYR A 226 1.86 -12.58 -6.23
CA TYR A 226 0.79 -13.47 -5.74
C TYR A 226 0.98 -14.95 -6.09
N ALA A 227 1.84 -15.31 -7.03
CA ALA A 227 2.15 -16.71 -7.31
C ALA A 227 3.03 -17.32 -6.21
N GLN A 228 2.76 -18.56 -5.85
CA GLN A 228 3.57 -19.28 -4.88
C GLN A 228 5.02 -19.46 -5.43
N GLY A 229 6.00 -18.81 -4.78
CA GLY A 229 7.39 -18.83 -5.22
C GLY A 229 7.75 -17.79 -6.29
N GLY A 230 6.87 -16.83 -6.63
CA GLY A 230 7.13 -15.77 -7.61
C GLY A 230 8.20 -14.76 -7.18
N SER A 231 8.40 -14.61 -5.87
CA SER A 231 9.48 -13.80 -5.30
C SER A 231 10.02 -14.44 -4.03
N LYS A 232 11.24 -14.05 -3.65
CA LYS A 232 11.86 -14.38 -2.38
C LYS A 232 11.98 -13.13 -1.52
N HIS A 233 11.51 -13.20 -0.29
CA HIS A 233 11.62 -12.14 0.70
C HIS A 233 12.82 -12.38 1.60
N LEU A 234 13.76 -11.45 1.65
CA LEU A 234 14.89 -11.47 2.58
C LEU A 234 14.59 -10.50 3.72
N CYS A 235 14.25 -11.02 4.89
CA CYS A 235 13.92 -10.23 6.07
C CYS A 235 14.74 -10.71 7.29
N PRO A 236 15.59 -9.85 7.90
CA PRO A 236 15.91 -8.50 7.44
C PRO A 236 16.69 -8.51 6.13
N ALA A 237 16.55 -7.44 5.34
CA ALA A 237 17.31 -7.23 4.12
C ALA A 237 18.84 -7.22 4.43
N PRO A 238 19.70 -7.79 3.55
CA PRO A 238 21.14 -7.86 3.78
C PRO A 238 21.83 -6.51 3.47
N LEU A 239 21.44 -5.45 4.16
CA LEU A 239 21.95 -4.09 4.02
C LEU A 239 22.96 -3.76 5.13
N SER A 240 23.77 -2.70 4.93
CA SER A 240 24.52 -2.11 6.02
C SER A 240 23.58 -1.45 7.04
N ALA A 241 24.08 -1.14 8.24
CA ALA A 241 23.28 -0.47 9.26
C ALA A 241 22.82 0.90 8.79
N GLU A 242 23.69 1.66 8.13
CA GLU A 242 23.43 3.00 7.60
C GLU A 242 22.36 2.96 6.48
N ALA A 243 22.46 1.98 5.57
CA ALA A 243 21.47 1.81 4.51
C ALA A 243 20.11 1.39 5.09
N THR A 244 20.11 0.49 6.08
CA THR A 244 18.88 0.08 6.76
C THR A 244 18.18 1.27 7.43
N GLU A 245 18.93 2.10 8.16
CA GLU A 245 18.41 3.29 8.82
C GLU A 245 17.84 4.29 7.80
N ALA A 246 18.58 4.57 6.71
CA ALA A 246 18.12 5.48 5.66
C ALA A 246 16.80 5.05 5.01
N VAL A 247 16.64 3.76 4.71
CA VAL A 247 15.40 3.22 4.14
C VAL A 247 14.24 3.30 5.15
N GLN A 248 14.51 2.99 6.43
CA GLN A 248 13.52 3.07 7.50
C GLN A 248 13.08 4.51 7.75
N GLU A 249 14.01 5.46 7.82
CA GLU A 249 13.70 6.89 7.97
C GLU A 249 12.87 7.41 6.80
N LEU A 250 13.20 7.02 5.56
CA LEU A 250 12.43 7.39 4.37
C LEU A 250 10.98 6.89 4.45
N ALA A 251 10.77 5.63 4.87
CA ALA A 251 9.43 5.05 5.01
C ALA A 251 8.61 5.74 6.12
N VAL A 252 9.23 6.05 7.27
CA VAL A 252 8.59 6.80 8.37
C VAL A 252 8.25 8.22 7.93
N ALA A 253 9.13 8.88 7.18
CA ALA A 253 8.87 10.20 6.64
C ALA A 253 7.70 10.16 5.64
N ALA A 254 7.66 9.18 4.73
CA ALA A 254 6.56 8.98 3.77
C ALA A 254 5.22 8.78 4.48
N HIS A 255 5.18 7.91 5.50
CA HIS A 255 4.01 7.69 6.37
C HIS A 255 3.50 9.01 6.95
N SER A 256 4.41 9.82 7.50
CA SER A 256 4.09 11.08 8.16
C SER A 256 3.64 12.16 7.19
N VAL A 257 4.29 12.28 6.03
CA VAL A 257 3.98 13.28 4.98
C VAL A 257 2.57 13.07 4.42
N LEU A 258 2.15 11.81 4.22
CA LEU A 258 0.79 11.51 3.79
C LEU A 258 -0.25 11.63 4.91
N GLY A 259 0.17 11.78 6.17
CA GLY A 259 -0.73 11.73 7.32
C GLY A 259 -1.30 10.34 7.58
N CYS A 260 -0.54 9.30 7.27
CA CYS A 260 -0.93 7.92 7.56
C CYS A 260 -1.03 7.68 9.07
N ARG A 261 -1.84 6.69 9.45
CA ARG A 261 -2.05 6.25 10.83
C ARG A 261 -2.10 4.73 10.90
N GLY A 262 -1.85 4.20 12.08
CA GLY A 262 -1.96 2.77 12.39
C GLY A 262 -0.88 1.96 11.71
N ILE A 263 -1.02 1.73 10.42
CA ILE A 263 -0.11 0.92 9.61
C ILE A 263 0.00 1.47 8.18
N SER A 264 1.18 1.38 7.61
CA SER A 264 1.42 1.54 6.16
C SER A 264 2.59 0.67 5.72
N ARG A 265 2.82 0.56 4.41
CA ARG A 265 4.00 -0.05 3.81
C ARG A 265 4.50 0.83 2.68
N SER A 266 5.75 1.22 2.73
CA SER A 266 6.40 1.98 1.66
C SER A 266 7.34 1.08 0.86
N ASP A 267 7.24 1.19 -0.46
CA ASP A 267 8.08 0.46 -1.42
C ASP A 267 9.15 1.43 -1.96
N VAL A 268 10.41 0.97 -2.01
CA VAL A 268 11.59 1.80 -2.23
C VAL A 268 12.54 1.08 -3.19
N MET A 269 13.09 1.79 -4.17
CA MET A 269 14.27 1.33 -4.91
C MET A 269 15.53 1.92 -4.29
N MET A 270 16.57 1.10 -4.10
CA MET A 270 17.90 1.57 -3.73
C MET A 270 18.84 1.33 -4.91
N ASP A 271 19.41 2.42 -5.44
CA ASP A 271 20.35 2.35 -6.55
C ASP A 271 21.76 1.88 -6.14
N ALA A 272 22.66 1.78 -7.11
CA ALA A 272 24.03 1.32 -6.90
C ALA A 272 24.88 2.27 -6.03
N ASP A 273 24.49 3.53 -5.95
CA ASP A 273 25.16 4.56 -5.12
C ASP A 273 24.58 4.57 -3.69
N GLY A 274 23.58 3.73 -3.42
CA GLY A 274 22.90 3.62 -2.12
C GLY A 274 21.84 4.69 -1.89
N VAL A 275 21.43 5.43 -2.92
CA VAL A 275 20.34 6.39 -2.84
C VAL A 275 19.00 5.66 -2.84
N CYS A 276 18.15 6.00 -1.87
CA CYS A 276 16.82 5.42 -1.72
C CYS A 276 15.78 6.29 -2.43
N TRP A 277 15.00 5.70 -3.32
CA TRP A 277 13.97 6.31 -4.12
C TRP A 277 12.60 5.75 -3.74
N LEU A 278 11.74 6.59 -3.19
CA LEU A 278 10.40 6.20 -2.76
C LEU A 278 9.50 5.98 -3.99
N LEU A 279 8.88 4.81 -4.08
CA LEU A 279 7.97 4.46 -5.18
C LEU A 279 6.51 4.75 -4.83
N GLU A 280 6.03 4.19 -3.72
CA GLU A 280 4.64 4.31 -3.27
C GLU A 280 4.52 3.99 -1.78
N THR A 281 3.37 4.35 -1.19
CA THR A 281 3.00 3.95 0.17
C THR A 281 1.58 3.37 0.17
N ASN A 282 1.45 2.13 0.64
CA ASN A 282 0.19 1.43 0.81
C ASN A 282 -0.37 1.67 2.20
N THR A 283 -1.61 2.14 2.31
CA THR A 283 -2.28 2.42 3.59
C THR A 283 -3.00 1.21 4.19
N LEU A 284 -3.33 0.21 3.37
CA LEU A 284 -3.89 -1.08 3.79
C LEU A 284 -3.05 -2.22 3.19
N PRO A 285 -1.82 -2.43 3.69
CA PRO A 285 -0.95 -3.48 3.16
C PRO A 285 -1.55 -4.87 3.36
N GLY A 286 -1.20 -5.81 2.47
CA GLY A 286 -1.67 -7.19 2.55
C GLY A 286 -1.38 -7.83 3.91
N MET A 287 -2.35 -8.60 4.41
CA MET A 287 -2.34 -9.24 5.73
C MET A 287 -2.60 -10.75 5.62
N THR A 288 -2.06 -11.38 4.58
CA THR A 288 -2.08 -12.85 4.43
C THR A 288 -0.83 -13.48 5.05
N GLY A 289 -0.80 -14.80 5.16
CA GLY A 289 0.36 -15.52 5.71
C GLY A 289 1.65 -15.42 4.88
N THR A 290 1.60 -14.85 3.67
CA THR A 290 2.75 -14.58 2.79
C THR A 290 2.97 -13.09 2.53
N SER A 291 2.28 -12.24 3.29
CA SER A 291 2.36 -10.78 3.11
C SER A 291 3.58 -10.20 3.84
N LEU A 292 4.14 -9.15 3.24
CA LEU A 292 5.40 -8.52 3.66
C LEU A 292 5.35 -7.94 5.07
N VAL A 293 4.26 -7.28 5.46
CA VAL A 293 4.15 -6.66 6.79
C VAL A 293 4.06 -7.71 7.91
N PRO A 294 3.26 -8.79 7.82
CA PRO A 294 3.32 -9.91 8.77
C PRO A 294 4.70 -10.56 8.87
N ASP A 295 5.41 -10.72 7.75
CA ASP A 295 6.78 -11.27 7.75
C ASP A 295 7.75 -10.36 8.52
N ALA A 296 7.71 -9.04 8.26
CA ALA A 296 8.54 -8.06 8.97
C ALA A 296 8.20 -8.00 10.47
N ALA A 297 6.92 -8.02 10.82
CA ALA A 297 6.46 -8.03 12.21
C ALA A 297 6.96 -9.28 12.97
N LYS A 298 6.92 -10.45 12.33
CA LYS A 298 7.44 -11.70 12.89
C LYS A 298 8.95 -11.61 13.18
N VAL A 299 9.73 -11.02 12.27
CA VAL A 299 11.17 -10.80 12.47
C VAL A 299 11.41 -9.79 13.61
N ALA A 300 10.54 -8.80 13.79
CA ALA A 300 10.55 -7.89 14.93
C ALA A 300 10.12 -8.54 16.26
N GLY A 301 9.75 -9.83 16.26
CA GLY A 301 9.34 -10.59 17.45
C GLY A 301 7.85 -10.47 17.79
N MET A 302 7.01 -9.99 16.85
CA MET A 302 5.57 -9.83 17.02
C MET A 302 4.84 -10.95 16.28
N THR A 303 4.00 -11.70 16.96
CA THR A 303 3.13 -12.71 16.33
C THR A 303 2.02 -12.02 15.51
N PHE A 304 1.38 -12.77 14.62
CA PHE A 304 0.31 -12.19 13.79
C PHE A 304 -0.92 -11.74 14.61
N PRO A 305 -1.39 -12.48 15.64
CA PRO A 305 -2.40 -11.97 16.56
C PRO A 305 -1.99 -10.67 17.29
N GLU A 306 -0.75 -10.58 17.78
CA GLU A 306 -0.24 -9.35 18.42
C GLU A 306 -0.16 -8.17 17.45
N LEU A 307 0.19 -8.40 16.17
CA LEU A 307 0.15 -7.39 15.13
C LEU A 307 -1.28 -6.88 14.91
N CYS A 308 -2.25 -7.77 14.76
CA CYS A 308 -3.66 -7.40 14.57
C CYS A 308 -4.21 -6.65 15.79
N GLU A 309 -3.92 -7.11 17.01
CA GLU A 309 -4.29 -6.41 18.25
C GLU A 309 -3.67 -5.01 18.32
N LYS A 310 -2.38 -4.87 17.98
CA LYS A 310 -1.69 -3.56 17.94
C LYS A 310 -2.34 -2.60 16.95
N ILE A 311 -2.74 -3.08 15.77
CA ILE A 311 -3.44 -2.28 14.76
C ILE A 311 -4.82 -1.84 15.28
N VAL A 312 -5.56 -2.72 15.96
CA VAL A 312 -6.84 -2.36 16.63
C VAL A 312 -6.60 -1.31 17.70
N ALA A 313 -5.60 -1.48 18.55
CA ALA A 313 -5.28 -0.52 19.61
C ALA A 313 -5.01 0.88 19.04
N LEU A 314 -4.22 0.97 17.94
CA LEU A 314 -3.92 2.23 17.26
C LEU A 314 -5.18 2.85 16.62
N GLY A 315 -6.13 2.06 16.14
CA GLY A 315 -7.39 2.55 15.58
C GLY A 315 -8.36 3.11 16.65
N LEU A 316 -8.15 2.76 17.93
CA LEU A 316 -8.95 3.24 19.07
C LEU A 316 -8.32 4.44 19.80
N GLU A 317 -7.10 4.86 19.46
CA GLU A 317 -6.46 6.11 19.94
C GLU A 317 -7.13 7.34 19.30
#